data_294710c5d319a0a329ba9632baa97708
#
_entry.id   294710c5d319a0a329ba9632baa97708
#
_cell.length_a   1.000
_cell.length_b   1.000
_cell.length_c   1.000
_cell.angle_alpha   90.00
_cell.angle_beta   90.00
_cell.angle_gamma   90.00
#
_symmetry.space_group_name_H-M   'P 1'
#
loop_
_entity.id
_entity.type
_entity.pdbx_description
1 polymer ?
#
loop_
_entity_poly.entity_id
_entity_poly.type
_entity_poly.pdbx_seq_one_letter_code
_entity_poly.pdbx_strand_id
1 'polypeptide(L)'
;MISLQNQIVFITGASSGIGAACAKIFAKGGAKLILASRRLEKLDRLANELVETKLLASANEIYLLELDVRSRPQVESAIAALPEAWKSIDILINNAGLSRGLDKLHEGNFQDWEEMIDTNVKGLLYMTRSIVPGMVSRGGGHVVNIGSIAGRQTYPKGNVYCASKAAVRAISEGLKQDLLGTPVRVTEIEPGLVETEFSNVRFHGDAEKAKNVYQGLTPLTADDVADVVYFCATRSPHVNISELLLVPTDQASATLVHRKEF
;
A
#
# COMPACT_ATOMS: atom_id res chain seq x y z
N MET A 1 5.94 -18.42 -12.13
CA MET A 1 5.75 -17.67 -10.87
C MET A 1 6.60 -18.34 -9.81
N ILE A 2 7.31 -17.57 -8.98
CA ILE A 2 8.01 -18.12 -7.81
C ILE A 2 6.99 -18.45 -6.72
N SER A 3 7.30 -19.47 -5.91
CA SER A 3 6.49 -19.80 -4.72
C SER A 3 6.71 -18.76 -3.63
N LEU A 4 5.66 -18.36 -2.94
CA LEU A 4 5.73 -17.52 -1.74
C LEU A 4 5.68 -18.34 -0.44
N GLN A 5 5.73 -19.65 -0.54
CA GLN A 5 5.67 -20.56 0.63
C GLN A 5 6.72 -20.18 1.66
N ASN A 6 6.28 -19.90 2.87
CA ASN A 6 7.08 -19.45 4.01
C ASN A 6 7.78 -18.08 3.88
N GLN A 7 7.60 -17.34 2.78
CA GLN A 7 8.11 -15.96 2.70
C GLN A 7 7.33 -15.06 3.65
N ILE A 8 8.01 -14.12 4.29
CA ILE A 8 7.41 -13.16 5.20
C ILE A 8 7.07 -11.89 4.44
N VAL A 9 5.78 -11.56 4.41
CA VAL A 9 5.24 -10.37 3.75
C VAL A 9 4.76 -9.38 4.80
N PHE A 10 5.39 -8.21 4.86
CA PHE A 10 4.99 -7.12 5.73
C PHE A 10 4.06 -6.17 4.97
N ILE A 11 2.85 -5.95 5.48
CA ILE A 11 1.84 -5.11 4.84
C ILE A 11 1.44 -3.97 5.78
N THR A 12 1.73 -2.72 5.41
CA THR A 12 1.24 -1.55 6.14
C THR A 12 -0.16 -1.16 5.68
N GLY A 13 -0.98 -0.61 6.60
CA GLY A 13 -2.36 -0.27 6.29
C GLY A 13 -3.25 -1.48 5.96
N ALA A 14 -2.92 -2.65 6.54
CA ALA A 14 -3.57 -3.93 6.24
C ALA A 14 -5.03 -4.05 6.72
N SER A 15 -5.53 -3.10 7.50
CA SER A 15 -6.86 -3.18 8.15
C SER A 15 -8.05 -2.99 7.21
N SER A 16 -7.85 -2.61 5.95
CA SER A 16 -8.91 -2.40 4.95
C SER A 16 -8.38 -2.25 3.53
N GLY A 17 -9.30 -2.24 2.55
CA GLY A 17 -9.01 -1.92 1.15
C GLY A 17 -7.89 -2.76 0.56
N ILE A 18 -7.00 -2.12 -0.20
CA ILE A 18 -5.89 -2.78 -0.92
C ILE A 18 -5.00 -3.60 0.02
N GLY A 19 -4.70 -3.09 1.23
CA GLY A 19 -3.86 -3.82 2.19
C GLY A 19 -4.49 -5.13 2.67
N ALA A 20 -5.80 -5.13 2.94
CA ALA A 20 -6.53 -6.34 3.31
C ALA A 20 -6.65 -7.33 2.15
N ALA A 21 -6.88 -6.84 0.92
CA ALA A 21 -6.90 -7.68 -0.28
C ALA A 21 -5.51 -8.30 -0.55
N CYS A 22 -4.43 -7.53 -0.38
CA CYS A 22 -3.06 -8.07 -0.43
C CYS A 22 -2.87 -9.18 0.61
N ALA A 23 -3.31 -8.98 1.85
CA ALA A 23 -3.20 -10.02 2.88
C ALA A 23 -3.86 -11.32 2.43
N LYS A 24 -5.06 -11.26 1.84
CA LYS A 24 -5.80 -12.43 1.35
C LYS A 24 -5.06 -13.17 0.23
N ILE A 25 -4.62 -12.46 -0.79
CA ILE A 25 -3.96 -13.11 -1.94
C ILE A 25 -2.58 -13.67 -1.58
N PHE A 26 -1.81 -12.98 -0.72
CA PHE A 26 -0.51 -13.46 -0.26
C PHE A 26 -0.65 -14.66 0.69
N ALA A 27 -1.68 -14.67 1.57
CA ALA A 27 -2.05 -15.83 2.36
C ALA A 27 -2.35 -17.04 1.47
N LYS A 28 -3.19 -16.86 0.46
CA LYS A 28 -3.50 -17.90 -0.55
C LYS A 28 -2.25 -18.41 -1.26
N GLY A 29 -1.25 -17.57 -1.43
CA GLY A 29 0.07 -17.93 -2.00
C GLY A 29 1.01 -18.65 -1.03
N GLY A 30 0.62 -18.90 0.22
CA GLY A 30 1.39 -19.58 1.24
C GLY A 30 2.40 -18.72 2.00
N ALA A 31 2.28 -17.39 1.90
CA ALA A 31 3.13 -16.46 2.63
C ALA A 31 2.72 -16.37 4.11
N LYS A 32 3.70 -16.11 4.98
CA LYS A 32 3.50 -15.64 6.34
C LYS A 32 3.30 -14.13 6.32
N LEU A 33 2.40 -13.61 7.16
CA LEU A 33 1.98 -12.21 7.10
C LEU A 33 2.33 -11.43 8.37
N ILE A 34 2.97 -10.28 8.22
CA ILE A 34 3.00 -9.24 9.25
C ILE A 34 2.00 -8.18 8.81
N LEU A 35 0.89 -8.06 9.54
CA LEU A 35 -0.18 -7.13 9.23
C LEU A 35 -0.11 -5.94 10.18
N ALA A 36 0.16 -4.75 9.64
CA ALA A 36 0.34 -3.54 10.44
C ALA A 36 -0.72 -2.49 10.15
N SER A 37 -1.35 -1.96 11.19
CA SER A 37 -2.22 -0.79 11.14
C SER A 37 -2.45 -0.19 12.52
N ARG A 38 -3.06 1.01 12.58
CA ARG A 38 -3.50 1.65 13.83
C ARG A 38 -4.73 1.00 14.45
N ARG A 39 -5.48 0.19 13.69
CA ARG A 39 -6.78 -0.41 14.07
C ARG A 39 -6.59 -1.91 14.31
N LEU A 40 -6.08 -2.25 15.50
CA LEU A 40 -5.75 -3.64 15.85
C LEU A 40 -7.00 -4.54 15.75
N GLU A 41 -8.16 -4.06 16.19
CA GLU A 41 -9.42 -4.80 16.15
C GLU A 41 -9.86 -5.19 14.72
N LYS A 42 -9.47 -4.42 13.71
CA LYS A 42 -9.70 -4.78 12.29
C LYS A 42 -8.69 -5.79 11.79
N LEU A 43 -7.45 -5.74 12.28
CA LEU A 43 -6.44 -6.76 11.97
C LEU A 43 -6.82 -8.10 12.55
N ASP A 44 -7.33 -8.15 13.81
CA ASP A 44 -7.82 -9.38 14.45
C ASP A 44 -8.94 -10.03 13.64
N ARG A 45 -9.91 -9.21 13.18
CA ARG A 45 -10.99 -9.72 12.32
C ARG A 45 -10.47 -10.30 11.01
N LEU A 46 -9.53 -9.60 10.35
CA LEU A 46 -8.93 -10.09 9.12
C LEU A 46 -8.14 -11.39 9.35
N ALA A 47 -7.36 -11.46 10.43
CA ALA A 47 -6.61 -12.67 10.78
C ALA A 47 -7.53 -13.87 11.01
N ASN A 48 -8.62 -13.69 11.74
CA ASN A 48 -9.64 -14.72 11.95
C ASN A 48 -10.27 -15.16 10.62
N GLU A 49 -10.65 -14.21 9.76
CA GLU A 49 -11.19 -14.49 8.42
C GLU A 49 -10.21 -15.36 7.59
N LEU A 50 -8.91 -15.03 7.60
CA LEU A 50 -7.90 -15.76 6.83
C LEU A 50 -7.75 -17.22 7.30
N VAL A 51 -7.89 -17.47 8.59
CA VAL A 51 -7.83 -18.83 9.16
C VAL A 51 -9.14 -19.57 8.90
N GLU A 52 -10.30 -18.97 9.16
CA GLU A 52 -11.63 -19.56 8.95
C GLU A 52 -11.87 -19.95 7.50
N THR A 53 -11.41 -19.10 6.56
CA THR A 53 -11.51 -19.37 5.11
C THR A 53 -10.42 -20.32 4.59
N LYS A 54 -9.54 -20.83 5.47
CA LYS A 54 -8.43 -21.74 5.14
C LYS A 54 -7.43 -21.16 4.12
N LEU A 55 -7.33 -19.86 4.05
CA LEU A 55 -6.26 -19.19 3.28
C LEU A 55 -4.91 -19.34 3.99
N LEU A 56 -4.92 -19.46 5.31
CA LEU A 56 -3.77 -19.83 6.13
C LEU A 56 -4.10 -21.07 6.96
N ALA A 57 -3.10 -21.88 7.23
CA ALA A 57 -3.27 -23.12 7.99
C ALA A 57 -3.50 -22.85 9.48
N SER A 58 -2.93 -21.78 10.01
CA SER A 58 -3.06 -21.42 11.42
C SER A 58 -2.76 -19.93 11.68
N ALA A 59 -3.19 -19.44 12.84
CA ALA A 59 -2.86 -18.10 13.32
C ALA A 59 -1.33 -17.89 13.54
N ASN A 60 -0.53 -18.96 13.64
CA ASN A 60 0.92 -18.86 13.76
C ASN A 60 1.62 -18.35 12.49
N GLU A 61 0.89 -18.24 11.38
CA GLU A 61 1.37 -17.68 10.12
C GLU A 61 1.07 -16.18 10.00
N ILE A 62 0.50 -15.56 11.05
CA ILE A 62 0.17 -14.14 11.10
C ILE A 62 0.80 -13.51 12.34
N TYR A 63 1.43 -12.35 12.15
CA TYR A 63 1.86 -11.47 13.22
C TYR A 63 1.13 -10.12 13.09
N LEU A 64 0.35 -9.77 14.10
CA LEU A 64 -0.40 -8.50 14.12
C LEU A 64 0.43 -7.42 14.82
N LEU A 65 0.47 -6.24 14.22
CA LEU A 65 1.26 -5.13 14.73
C LEU A 65 0.41 -3.84 14.75
N GLU A 66 0.12 -3.35 15.94
CA GLU A 66 -0.43 -2.01 16.07
C GLU A 66 0.66 -0.98 15.77
N LEU A 67 0.51 -0.25 14.67
CA LEU A 67 1.54 0.65 14.16
C LEU A 67 0.95 1.89 13.51
N ASP A 68 1.38 3.06 13.96
CA ASP A 68 1.23 4.30 13.22
C ASP A 68 2.54 4.59 12.46
N VAL A 69 2.51 4.42 11.14
CA VAL A 69 3.70 4.66 10.29
C VAL A 69 4.22 6.10 10.35
N ARG A 70 3.40 7.07 10.81
CA ARG A 70 3.79 8.48 10.98
C ARG A 70 4.77 8.68 12.15
N SER A 71 4.78 7.76 13.11
CA SER A 71 5.66 7.82 14.28
C SER A 71 6.96 7.07 14.02
N ARG A 72 8.02 7.79 13.68
CA ARG A 72 9.36 7.20 13.49
C ARG A 72 9.81 6.36 14.68
N PRO A 73 9.72 6.84 15.95
CA PRO A 73 10.14 6.03 17.10
C PRO A 73 9.34 4.73 17.24
N GLN A 74 8.02 4.77 16.93
CA GLN A 74 7.17 3.58 16.98
C GLN A 74 7.57 2.58 15.87
N VAL A 75 7.86 3.05 14.66
CA VAL A 75 8.33 2.18 13.57
C VAL A 75 9.65 1.51 13.95
N GLU A 76 10.66 2.29 14.38
CA GLU A 76 11.99 1.77 14.74
C GLU A 76 11.89 0.74 15.87
N SER A 77 11.14 1.04 16.93
CA SER A 77 10.98 0.12 18.07
C SER A 77 10.20 -1.14 17.70
N ALA A 78 9.12 -1.01 16.92
CA ALA A 78 8.30 -2.15 16.50
C ALA A 78 9.07 -3.12 15.61
N ILE A 79 9.86 -2.62 14.65
CA ILE A 79 10.68 -3.49 13.77
C ILE A 79 11.81 -4.15 14.58
N ALA A 80 12.46 -3.43 15.49
CA ALA A 80 13.51 -4.00 16.35
C ALA A 80 12.98 -5.08 17.29
N ALA A 81 11.75 -4.92 17.78
CA ALA A 81 11.08 -5.85 18.71
C ALA A 81 10.46 -7.08 18.05
N LEU A 82 10.47 -7.20 16.72
CA LEU A 82 9.95 -8.38 16.04
C LEU A 82 10.64 -9.65 16.57
N PRO A 83 9.88 -10.72 16.86
CA PRO A 83 10.46 -12.02 17.19
C PRO A 83 11.40 -12.50 16.08
N GLU A 84 12.43 -13.26 16.40
CA GLU A 84 13.46 -13.70 15.45
C GLU A 84 12.86 -14.40 14.21
N ALA A 85 11.81 -15.19 14.40
CA ALA A 85 11.10 -15.89 13.33
C ALA A 85 10.41 -14.96 12.32
N TRP A 86 10.29 -13.65 12.63
CA TRP A 86 9.60 -12.65 11.82
C TRP A 86 10.53 -11.56 11.27
N LYS A 87 11.80 -11.56 11.63
CA LYS A 87 12.77 -10.53 11.22
C LYS A 87 13.21 -10.64 9.76
N SER A 88 13.13 -11.83 9.16
CA SER A 88 13.55 -12.06 7.77
C SER A 88 12.46 -11.66 6.78
N ILE A 89 12.09 -10.38 6.75
CA ILE A 89 11.04 -9.86 5.88
C ILE A 89 11.48 -9.93 4.42
N ASP A 90 10.78 -10.73 3.59
CA ASP A 90 11.09 -10.93 2.18
C ASP A 90 10.41 -9.89 1.28
N ILE A 91 9.18 -9.47 1.64
CA ILE A 91 8.42 -8.50 0.87
C ILE A 91 7.88 -7.43 1.82
N LEU A 92 8.12 -6.15 1.50
CA LEU A 92 7.52 -5.01 2.16
C LEU A 92 6.51 -4.37 1.23
N ILE A 93 5.23 -4.32 1.64
CA ILE A 93 4.17 -3.61 0.93
C ILE A 93 3.86 -2.33 1.71
N ASN A 94 4.39 -1.21 1.23
CA ASN A 94 4.09 0.13 1.72
C ASN A 94 2.74 0.58 1.15
N ASN A 95 1.67 0.12 1.79
CA ASN A 95 0.30 0.42 1.37
C ASN A 95 -0.36 1.49 2.25
N ALA A 96 0.10 1.69 3.49
CA ALA A 96 -0.46 2.74 4.34
C ALA A 96 -0.43 4.10 3.63
N GLY A 97 -1.59 4.68 3.43
CA GLY A 97 -1.75 5.94 2.72
C GLY A 97 -3.18 6.48 2.86
N LEU A 98 -3.32 7.78 2.72
CA LEU A 98 -4.61 8.45 2.75
C LEU A 98 -4.63 9.70 1.87
N SER A 99 -5.83 10.20 1.61
CA SER A 99 -6.08 11.56 1.16
C SER A 99 -7.03 12.26 2.11
N ARG A 100 -6.94 13.58 2.17
CA ARG A 100 -7.81 14.46 2.96
C ARG A 100 -8.28 15.63 2.13
N GLY A 101 -9.56 15.94 2.23
CA GLY A 101 -10.16 17.10 1.59
C GLY A 101 -10.11 17.11 0.06
N LEU A 102 -10.75 18.09 -0.51
CA LEU A 102 -10.67 18.50 -1.91
C LEU A 102 -10.84 20.02 -1.95
N ASP A 103 -9.83 20.76 -1.48
CA ASP A 103 -9.85 22.22 -1.42
C ASP A 103 -8.80 22.80 -2.37
N LYS A 104 -9.01 24.04 -2.81
CA LYS A 104 -7.97 24.76 -3.52
C LYS A 104 -6.78 24.96 -2.58
N LEU A 105 -5.55 25.00 -3.12
CA LEU A 105 -4.35 25.07 -2.29
C LEU A 105 -4.37 26.23 -1.29
N HIS A 106 -4.85 27.41 -1.68
CA HIS A 106 -4.92 28.58 -0.82
C HIS A 106 -6.12 28.58 0.17
N GLU A 107 -6.94 27.56 0.15
CA GLU A 107 -8.12 27.39 1.02
C GLU A 107 -8.02 26.12 1.89
N GLY A 108 -6.97 25.32 1.69
CA GLY A 108 -6.86 23.98 2.28
C GLY A 108 -6.50 23.99 3.76
N ASN A 109 -6.84 22.88 4.43
CA ASN A 109 -6.58 22.67 5.84
C ASN A 109 -5.15 22.16 6.07
N PHE A 110 -4.38 22.81 6.92
CA PHE A 110 -3.00 22.44 7.25
C PHE A 110 -2.90 21.05 7.87
N GLN A 111 -3.81 20.68 8.76
CA GLN A 111 -3.83 19.36 9.39
C GLN A 111 -4.01 18.24 8.36
N ASP A 112 -4.87 18.45 7.36
CA ASP A 112 -5.06 17.52 6.25
C ASP A 112 -3.78 17.32 5.44
N TRP A 113 -3.04 18.40 5.23
CA TRP A 113 -1.76 18.36 4.51
C TRP A 113 -0.69 17.59 5.29
N GLU A 114 -0.57 17.89 6.59
CA GLU A 114 0.35 17.19 7.48
C GLU A 114 0.05 15.69 7.52
N GLU A 115 -1.22 15.31 7.68
CA GLU A 115 -1.61 13.90 7.68
C GLU A 115 -1.24 13.17 6.37
N MET A 116 -1.44 13.83 5.21
CA MET A 116 -1.08 13.26 3.91
C MET A 116 0.43 13.10 3.76
N ILE A 117 1.22 14.10 4.10
CA ILE A 117 2.68 14.05 3.99
C ILE A 117 3.27 13.07 5.00
N ASP A 118 2.82 13.12 6.25
CA ASP A 118 3.33 12.25 7.31
C ASP A 118 3.03 10.76 7.00
N THR A 119 1.85 10.46 6.49
CA THR A 119 1.48 9.08 6.18
C THR A 119 2.10 8.60 4.87
N ASN A 120 1.84 9.34 3.76
CA ASN A 120 2.16 8.85 2.42
C ASN A 120 3.65 8.94 2.09
N VAL A 121 4.37 9.90 2.69
CA VAL A 121 5.79 10.15 2.41
C VAL A 121 6.67 9.70 3.56
N LYS A 122 6.54 10.35 4.74
CA LYS A 122 7.42 10.04 5.88
C LYS A 122 7.22 8.61 6.38
N GLY A 123 5.97 8.14 6.48
CA GLY A 123 5.66 6.77 6.89
C GLY A 123 6.31 5.73 5.97
N LEU A 124 6.21 5.92 4.65
CA LEU A 124 6.88 5.07 3.68
C LEU A 124 8.40 5.08 3.86
N LEU A 125 9.00 6.26 4.05
CA LEU A 125 10.45 6.39 4.28
C LEU A 125 10.88 5.67 5.57
N TYR A 126 10.15 5.81 6.66
CA TYR A 126 10.49 5.17 7.94
C TYR A 126 10.43 3.65 7.83
N MET A 127 9.39 3.10 7.22
CA MET A 127 9.26 1.66 6.98
C MET A 127 10.38 1.14 6.08
N THR A 128 10.63 1.82 4.96
CA THR A 128 11.67 1.46 4.00
C THR A 128 13.05 1.45 4.68
N ARG A 129 13.40 2.53 5.42
CA ARG A 129 14.68 2.65 6.11
C ARG A 129 14.87 1.59 7.21
N SER A 130 13.79 1.17 7.85
CA SER A 130 13.86 0.17 8.93
C SER A 130 13.97 -1.27 8.42
N ILE A 131 13.50 -1.57 7.21
CA ILE A 131 13.42 -2.96 6.69
C ILE A 131 14.45 -3.26 5.61
N VAL A 132 14.66 -2.33 4.66
CA VAL A 132 15.52 -2.57 3.48
C VAL A 132 16.96 -2.95 3.82
N PRO A 133 17.63 -2.37 4.84
CA PRO A 133 18.98 -2.80 5.20
C PRO A 133 19.07 -4.30 5.51
N GLY A 134 18.05 -4.87 6.16
CA GLY A 134 17.96 -6.31 6.40
C GLY A 134 17.82 -7.11 5.11
N MET A 135 17.04 -6.64 4.14
CA MET A 135 16.92 -7.27 2.81
C MET A 135 18.27 -7.28 2.07
N VAL A 136 18.97 -6.15 2.07
CA VAL A 136 20.31 -6.03 1.46
C VAL A 136 21.30 -6.99 2.11
N SER A 137 21.35 -7.00 3.45
CA SER A 137 22.27 -7.88 4.20
C SER A 137 22.01 -9.37 3.97
N ARG A 138 20.76 -9.78 3.79
CA ARG A 138 20.39 -11.17 3.48
C ARG A 138 20.52 -11.53 1.99
N GLY A 139 20.80 -10.57 1.12
CA GLY A 139 20.95 -10.79 -0.30
C GLY A 139 19.63 -11.06 -1.04
N GLY A 140 18.54 -10.40 -0.64
CA GLY A 140 17.26 -10.50 -1.35
C GLY A 140 16.10 -9.79 -0.63
N GLY A 141 15.11 -9.41 -1.43
CA GLY A 141 13.88 -8.79 -0.95
C GLY A 141 13.12 -8.08 -2.06
N HIS A 142 11.92 -7.64 -1.73
CA HIS A 142 11.10 -6.87 -2.66
C HIS A 142 10.33 -5.77 -1.91
N VAL A 143 10.51 -4.52 -2.29
CA VAL A 143 9.73 -3.39 -1.81
C VAL A 143 8.65 -3.08 -2.83
N VAL A 144 7.38 -3.08 -2.43
CA VAL A 144 6.25 -2.68 -3.25
C VAL A 144 5.62 -1.43 -2.62
N ASN A 145 5.64 -0.33 -3.33
CA ASN A 145 5.05 0.93 -2.90
C ASN A 145 3.71 1.16 -3.62
N ILE A 146 2.66 1.45 -2.87
CA ILE A 146 1.37 1.82 -3.46
C ILE A 146 1.36 3.31 -3.75
N GLY A 147 1.62 3.64 -5.00
CA GLY A 147 1.53 4.97 -5.58
C GLY A 147 0.10 5.38 -5.91
N SER A 148 -0.06 6.07 -7.03
CA SER A 148 -1.36 6.45 -7.63
C SER A 148 -1.11 7.07 -9.01
N ILE A 149 -2.10 7.01 -9.91
CA ILE A 149 -2.15 7.87 -11.11
C ILE A 149 -1.96 9.36 -10.75
N ALA A 150 -2.37 9.75 -9.55
CA ALA A 150 -2.19 11.11 -9.01
C ALA A 150 -0.72 11.51 -8.82
N GLY A 151 0.21 10.56 -8.78
CA GLY A 151 1.65 10.81 -8.77
C GLY A 151 2.21 11.19 -10.13
N ARG A 152 1.48 10.87 -11.21
CA ARG A 152 1.85 11.22 -12.60
C ARG A 152 1.11 12.43 -13.11
N GLN A 153 -0.14 12.59 -12.69
CA GLN A 153 -1.05 13.60 -13.22
C GLN A 153 -1.78 14.29 -12.08
N THR A 154 -1.63 15.59 -12.00
CA THR A 154 -2.36 16.39 -11.01
C THR A 154 -3.81 16.62 -11.44
N TYR A 155 -4.68 16.86 -10.46
CA TYR A 155 -6.07 17.24 -10.69
C TYR A 155 -6.47 18.40 -9.76
N PRO A 156 -7.47 19.19 -10.16
CA PRO A 156 -7.92 20.34 -9.35
C PRO A 156 -8.29 19.91 -7.93
N LYS A 157 -7.86 20.70 -6.95
CA LYS A 157 -8.10 20.49 -5.51
C LYS A 157 -7.42 19.26 -4.89
N GLY A 158 -6.69 18.45 -5.67
CA GLY A 158 -5.94 17.28 -5.19
C GLY A 158 -4.45 17.53 -4.96
N ASN A 159 -4.01 18.79 -4.97
CA ASN A 159 -2.62 19.22 -5.06
C ASN A 159 -1.67 18.55 -4.06
N VAL A 160 -1.95 18.55 -2.75
CA VAL A 160 -1.06 17.96 -1.73
C VAL A 160 -1.08 16.42 -1.80
N TYR A 161 -2.24 15.81 -2.08
CA TYR A 161 -2.28 14.38 -2.34
C TYR A 161 -1.45 14.00 -3.57
N CYS A 162 -1.60 14.73 -4.69
CA CYS A 162 -0.81 14.52 -5.89
C CYS A 162 0.68 14.68 -5.61
N ALA A 163 1.08 15.74 -4.87
CA ALA A 163 2.46 15.97 -4.47
C ALA A 163 3.01 14.80 -3.62
N SER A 164 2.22 14.29 -2.66
CA SER A 164 2.62 13.15 -1.85
C SER A 164 2.82 11.88 -2.67
N LYS A 165 1.98 11.65 -3.70
CA LYS A 165 2.11 10.47 -4.59
C LYS A 165 3.20 10.66 -5.64
N ALA A 166 3.47 11.89 -6.09
CA ALA A 166 4.65 12.20 -6.90
C ALA A 166 5.96 11.97 -6.10
N ALA A 167 5.96 12.28 -4.80
CA ALA A 167 7.08 11.96 -3.91
C ALA A 167 7.27 10.43 -3.77
N VAL A 168 6.20 9.64 -3.63
CA VAL A 168 6.29 8.17 -3.60
C VAL A 168 6.95 7.66 -4.88
N ARG A 169 6.57 8.18 -6.04
CA ARG A 169 7.15 7.81 -7.33
C ARG A 169 8.65 8.11 -7.37
N ALA A 170 9.05 9.34 -7.04
CA ALA A 170 10.45 9.73 -7.02
C ALA A 170 11.28 8.90 -6.02
N ILE A 171 10.72 8.59 -4.84
CA ILE A 171 11.37 7.75 -3.82
C ILE A 171 11.53 6.31 -4.34
N SER A 172 10.52 5.76 -5.02
CA SER A 172 10.58 4.39 -5.58
C SER A 172 11.65 4.28 -6.65
N GLU A 173 11.73 5.26 -7.57
CA GLU A 173 12.75 5.34 -8.59
C GLU A 173 14.15 5.49 -7.98
N GLY A 174 14.34 6.43 -7.04
CA GLY A 174 15.60 6.66 -6.34
C GLY A 174 16.06 5.43 -5.55
N LEU A 175 15.17 4.80 -4.80
CA LEU A 175 15.47 3.57 -4.06
C LEU A 175 15.94 2.44 -5.00
N LYS A 176 15.32 2.31 -6.19
CA LYS A 176 15.77 1.32 -7.19
C LYS A 176 17.17 1.61 -7.69
N GLN A 177 17.54 2.88 -7.85
CA GLN A 177 18.90 3.29 -8.25
C GLN A 177 19.90 3.02 -7.12
N ASP A 178 19.58 3.37 -5.88
CA ASP A 178 20.43 3.15 -4.70
C ASP A 178 20.71 1.65 -4.44
N LEU A 179 19.76 0.79 -4.79
CA LEU A 179 19.87 -0.67 -4.63
C LEU A 179 20.48 -1.38 -5.83
N LEU A 180 21.00 -0.64 -6.83
CA LEU A 180 21.67 -1.25 -7.97
C LEU A 180 22.88 -2.07 -7.51
N GLY A 181 23.02 -3.28 -8.05
CA GLY A 181 24.04 -4.24 -7.62
C GLY A 181 23.64 -5.12 -6.43
N THR A 182 22.45 -4.89 -5.84
CA THR A 182 21.85 -5.81 -4.88
C THR A 182 20.70 -6.59 -5.53
N PRO A 183 20.32 -7.77 -5.02
CA PRO A 183 19.17 -8.53 -5.53
C PRO A 183 17.82 -8.05 -4.98
N VAL A 184 17.74 -6.84 -4.40
CA VAL A 184 16.49 -6.27 -3.90
C VAL A 184 15.74 -5.60 -5.05
N ARG A 185 14.46 -5.96 -5.20
CA ARG A 185 13.56 -5.38 -6.20
C ARG A 185 12.77 -4.22 -5.62
N VAL A 186 12.41 -3.26 -6.45
CA VAL A 186 11.51 -2.16 -6.09
C VAL A 186 10.44 -2.04 -7.16
N THR A 187 9.17 -2.02 -6.74
CA THR A 187 8.01 -1.86 -7.63
C THR A 187 7.13 -0.75 -7.09
N GLU A 188 6.63 0.11 -7.96
CA GLU A 188 5.53 1.01 -7.67
C GLU A 188 4.27 0.58 -8.41
N ILE A 189 3.16 0.47 -7.69
CA ILE A 189 1.84 0.23 -8.26
C ILE A 189 1.05 1.53 -8.18
N GLU A 190 0.52 1.98 -9.31
CA GLU A 190 -0.14 3.28 -9.45
C GLU A 190 -1.63 3.10 -9.84
N PRO A 191 -2.51 2.84 -8.86
CA PRO A 191 -3.93 2.68 -9.16
C PRO A 191 -4.60 4.00 -9.57
N GLY A 192 -5.61 3.89 -10.44
CA GLY A 192 -6.62 4.91 -10.67
C GLY A 192 -7.70 4.93 -9.59
N LEU A 193 -8.96 5.01 -10.01
CA LEU A 193 -10.10 5.00 -9.09
C LEU A 193 -10.37 3.58 -8.57
N VAL A 194 -10.12 3.37 -7.28
CA VAL A 194 -10.37 2.11 -6.57
C VAL A 194 -11.45 2.33 -5.51
N GLU A 195 -12.53 1.56 -5.53
CA GLU A 195 -13.57 1.67 -4.52
C GLU A 195 -13.15 0.96 -3.23
N THR A 196 -12.90 1.74 -2.18
CA THR A 196 -12.49 1.29 -0.84
C THR A 196 -12.94 2.30 0.22
N GLU A 197 -12.58 2.07 1.50
CA GLU A 197 -12.77 3.08 2.56
C GLU A 197 -12.02 4.40 2.30
N PHE A 198 -11.16 4.48 1.30
CA PHE A 198 -10.30 5.64 1.00
C PHE A 198 -11.11 6.93 0.78
N SER A 199 -12.21 6.86 0.03
CA SER A 199 -13.07 8.04 -0.20
C SER A 199 -13.77 8.50 1.06
N ASN A 200 -14.20 7.58 1.94
CA ASN A 200 -14.75 7.95 3.26
C ASN A 200 -13.70 8.66 4.13
N VAL A 201 -12.45 8.20 4.10
CA VAL A 201 -11.33 8.84 4.81
C VAL A 201 -11.05 10.22 4.24
N ARG A 202 -11.04 10.37 2.91
CA ARG A 202 -10.84 11.67 2.23
C ARG A 202 -11.85 12.72 2.66
N PHE A 203 -13.11 12.34 2.77
CA PHE A 203 -14.20 13.27 3.09
C PHE A 203 -14.60 13.26 4.57
N HIS A 204 -13.68 12.90 5.48
CA HIS A 204 -13.90 12.91 6.93
C HIS A 204 -15.18 12.16 7.38
N GLY A 205 -15.55 11.08 6.66
CA GLY A 205 -16.72 10.27 6.96
C GLY A 205 -18.01 10.69 6.23
N ASP A 206 -17.97 11.71 5.36
CA ASP A 206 -19.10 12.07 4.50
C ASP A 206 -19.32 10.98 3.43
N ALA A 207 -20.22 10.04 3.77
CA ALA A 207 -20.50 8.87 2.94
C ALA A 207 -21.14 9.23 1.59
N GLU A 208 -21.89 10.33 1.52
CA GLU A 208 -22.54 10.77 0.29
C GLU A 208 -21.49 11.28 -0.72
N LYS A 209 -20.60 12.16 -0.26
CA LYS A 209 -19.48 12.61 -1.10
C LYS A 209 -18.58 11.45 -1.52
N ALA A 210 -18.31 10.51 -0.62
CA ALA A 210 -17.51 9.32 -0.92
C ALA A 210 -18.14 8.46 -2.02
N LYS A 211 -19.45 8.21 -1.98
CA LYS A 211 -20.20 7.46 -2.99
C LYS A 211 -20.21 8.15 -4.35
N ASN A 212 -20.33 9.48 -4.36
CA ASN A 212 -20.39 10.26 -5.59
C ASN A 212 -19.10 10.19 -6.43
N VAL A 213 -17.95 9.84 -5.82
CA VAL A 213 -16.68 9.64 -6.54
C VAL A 213 -16.82 8.58 -7.62
N TYR A 214 -17.58 7.52 -7.35
CA TYR A 214 -17.69 6.34 -8.22
C TYR A 214 -18.98 6.30 -9.03
N GLN A 215 -19.84 7.31 -8.92
CA GLN A 215 -21.12 7.34 -9.62
C GLN A 215 -20.93 7.32 -11.15
N GLY A 216 -21.65 6.43 -11.82
CA GLY A 216 -21.67 6.30 -13.28
C GLY A 216 -20.46 5.59 -13.90
N LEU A 217 -19.54 5.04 -13.12
CA LEU A 217 -18.41 4.24 -13.61
C LEU A 217 -18.28 2.92 -12.85
N THR A 218 -17.56 1.97 -13.43
CA THR A 218 -17.13 0.75 -12.75
C THR A 218 -15.70 0.94 -12.25
N PRO A 219 -15.48 1.21 -10.93
CA PRO A 219 -14.14 1.42 -10.39
C PRO A 219 -13.37 0.11 -10.32
N LEU A 220 -12.04 0.18 -10.14
CA LEU A 220 -11.27 -0.95 -9.67
C LEU A 220 -11.72 -1.35 -8.28
N THR A 221 -11.59 -2.64 -7.98
CA THR A 221 -11.71 -3.19 -6.63
C THR A 221 -10.33 -3.24 -5.96
N ALA A 222 -10.31 -3.45 -4.65
CA ALA A 222 -9.08 -3.70 -3.92
C ALA A 222 -8.38 -4.99 -4.40
N ASP A 223 -9.17 -5.99 -4.81
CA ASP A 223 -8.66 -7.27 -5.30
C ASP A 223 -7.96 -7.11 -6.66
N ASP A 224 -8.44 -6.28 -7.58
CA ASP A 224 -7.77 -5.98 -8.84
C ASP A 224 -6.35 -5.43 -8.62
N VAL A 225 -6.19 -4.55 -7.62
CA VAL A 225 -4.88 -3.99 -7.26
C VAL A 225 -4.00 -5.05 -6.60
N ALA A 226 -4.57 -5.85 -5.69
CA ALA A 226 -3.85 -6.91 -4.99
C ALA A 226 -3.33 -7.99 -5.96
N ASP A 227 -4.10 -8.35 -6.98
CA ASP A 227 -3.68 -9.26 -8.05
C ASP A 227 -2.44 -8.76 -8.78
N VAL A 228 -2.39 -7.46 -9.08
CA VAL A 228 -1.24 -6.82 -9.72
C VAL A 228 -0.02 -6.80 -8.79
N VAL A 229 -0.21 -6.48 -7.51
CA VAL A 229 0.87 -6.55 -6.50
C VAL A 229 1.44 -7.97 -6.43
N TYR A 230 0.58 -8.98 -6.35
CA TYR A 230 0.97 -10.38 -6.32
C TYR A 230 1.67 -10.81 -7.61
N PHE A 231 1.16 -10.40 -8.77
CA PHE A 231 1.82 -10.62 -10.06
C PHE A 231 3.25 -10.08 -10.05
N CYS A 232 3.49 -8.86 -9.62
CA CYS A 232 4.82 -8.26 -9.54
C CYS A 232 5.73 -9.00 -8.56
N ALA A 233 5.19 -9.37 -7.40
CA ALA A 233 5.92 -10.07 -6.35
C ALA A 233 6.41 -11.46 -6.78
N THR A 234 5.63 -12.16 -7.59
CA THR A 234 5.88 -13.55 -8.01
C THR A 234 6.69 -13.69 -9.32
N ARG A 235 7.25 -12.61 -9.86
CA ARG A 235 8.16 -12.71 -11.02
C ARG A 235 9.50 -13.30 -10.62
N SER A 236 10.18 -13.88 -11.60
CA SER A 236 11.54 -14.43 -11.40
C SER A 236 12.49 -13.39 -10.79
N PRO A 237 13.47 -13.78 -9.94
CA PRO A 237 14.28 -12.83 -9.16
C PRO A 237 15.00 -11.77 -9.99
N HIS A 238 15.40 -12.09 -11.23
CA HIS A 238 16.06 -11.15 -12.15
C HIS A 238 15.10 -10.19 -12.86
N VAL A 239 13.77 -10.37 -12.69
CA VAL A 239 12.74 -9.52 -13.28
C VAL A 239 12.25 -8.52 -12.25
N ASN A 240 12.48 -7.24 -12.51
CA ASN A 240 11.91 -6.15 -11.72
C ASN A 240 10.91 -5.37 -12.58
N ILE A 241 9.64 -5.40 -12.20
CA ILE A 241 8.64 -4.50 -12.76
C ILE A 241 8.73 -3.22 -11.94
N SER A 242 9.28 -2.16 -12.53
CA SER A 242 9.56 -0.93 -11.80
C SER A 242 8.31 -0.11 -11.49
N GLU A 243 7.43 0.02 -12.48
CA GLU A 243 6.18 0.78 -12.37
C GLU A 243 5.06 0.03 -13.07
N LEU A 244 3.86 0.10 -12.51
CA LEU A 244 2.66 -0.43 -13.14
C LEU A 244 1.47 0.48 -12.83
N LEU A 245 0.97 1.15 -13.88
CA LEU A 245 -0.26 1.94 -13.86
C LEU A 245 -1.44 1.05 -14.22
N LEU A 246 -2.47 1.02 -13.38
CA LEU A 246 -3.74 0.36 -13.67
C LEU A 246 -4.90 1.29 -13.38
N VAL A 247 -5.84 1.36 -14.30
CA VAL A 247 -7.02 2.23 -14.22
C VAL A 247 -8.28 1.46 -14.60
N PRO A 248 -9.46 1.86 -14.11
CA PRO A 248 -10.71 1.35 -14.67
C PRO A 248 -10.78 1.59 -16.19
N THR A 249 -11.48 0.74 -16.93
CA THR A 249 -11.71 0.96 -18.37
C THR A 249 -12.36 2.31 -18.65
N ASP A 250 -13.20 2.78 -17.73
CA ASP A 250 -13.88 4.08 -17.83
C ASP A 250 -12.98 5.28 -17.48
N GLN A 251 -11.70 5.08 -17.12
CA GLN A 251 -10.76 6.14 -16.73
C GLN A 251 -9.58 6.23 -17.70
N ALA A 252 -9.42 7.35 -18.40
CA ALA A 252 -8.30 7.59 -19.31
C ALA A 252 -7.17 8.42 -18.67
N SER A 253 -7.47 9.26 -17.68
CA SER A 253 -6.49 10.08 -16.95
C SER A 253 -6.98 10.38 -15.53
N ALA A 254 -6.19 11.11 -14.75
CA ALA A 254 -6.61 11.54 -13.40
C ALA A 254 -7.89 12.41 -13.43
N THR A 255 -8.21 13.05 -14.56
CA THR A 255 -9.35 13.96 -14.71
C THR A 255 -10.37 13.54 -15.76
N LEU A 256 -9.98 12.68 -16.70
CA LEU A 256 -10.85 12.24 -17.79
C LEU A 256 -11.43 10.87 -17.48
N VAL A 257 -12.70 10.87 -17.11
CA VAL A 257 -13.46 9.67 -16.72
C VAL A 257 -14.77 9.67 -17.48
N HIS A 258 -15.09 8.54 -18.13
CA HIS A 258 -16.40 8.32 -18.71
C HIS A 258 -17.40 7.96 -17.61
N ARG A 259 -18.54 8.67 -17.58
CA ARG A 259 -19.64 8.37 -16.64
C ARG A 259 -20.90 8.09 -17.43
N LYS A 260 -21.51 6.95 -17.15
CA LYS A 260 -22.81 6.58 -17.74
C LYS A 260 -23.87 7.52 -17.15
N GLU A 261 -24.70 8.09 -18.03
CA GLU A 261 -25.91 8.79 -17.63
C GLU A 261 -26.95 7.74 -17.17
N PHE A 262 -27.63 8.02 -16.07
CA PHE A 262 -28.72 7.20 -15.54
C PHE A 262 -30.05 7.85 -15.87
#